data_64ef6184cc293a343f4df2a7bcd369de
#
_entry.id   64ef6184cc293a343f4df2a7bcd369de
#
_cell.length_a   1.000
_cell.length_b   1.000
_cell.length_c   1.000
_cell.angle_alpha   90.00
_cell.angle_beta   90.00
_cell.angle_gamma   90.00
#
_symmetry.space_group_name_H-M   'P 1'
#
loop_
_entity.id
_entity.type
_entity.pdbx_description
1 polymer ?
#
loop_
_entity_poly.entity_id
_entity_poly.type
_entity_poly.pdbx_seq_one_letter_code
_entity_poly.pdbx_strand_id
1 'polypeptide(L)'
;MRKLLLIAVVAMTATMTLTSCSNDDDAVDVVPRPEEQVVLNCTKPEYLKAGDKVAMISPSYFTPMETIEKAAEVLRSWGFEPVIGPNVSKMLDGKIGGTVEERVSDIHWALSDPSIKAILCNRGGYGTIQLIDQLPFDEVKAARKWIVGYSDISTIHGFWSRTGVMSILGTMSTTLAKGGTDKTCTMVRDLLLGKVPRYEVPARQQNILG
;
A
#
# COMPACT_ATOMS: atom_id res chain seq x y z
N MET A 1 -9.75 77.18 11.92
CA MET A 1 -10.65 76.25 11.21
C MET A 1 -10.08 74.84 11.39
N ARG A 2 -10.59 74.13 12.37
CA ARG A 2 -10.14 72.71 12.67
C ARG A 2 -11.14 71.75 12.01
N LYS A 3 -10.65 70.90 11.09
CA LYS A 3 -11.46 69.83 10.52
C LYS A 3 -11.40 68.63 11.46
N LEU A 4 -12.54 68.23 11.98
CA LEU A 4 -12.72 66.98 12.70
C LEU A 4 -12.77 65.83 11.68
N LEU A 5 -11.89 64.85 11.87
CA LEU A 5 -11.92 63.60 11.14
C LEU A 5 -12.71 62.57 11.97
N LEU A 6 -13.87 62.18 11.47
CA LEU A 6 -14.70 61.12 12.08
C LEU A 6 -14.14 59.76 11.64
N ILE A 7 -13.60 58.99 12.57
CA ILE A 7 -13.23 57.58 12.32
C ILE A 7 -14.41 56.73 12.73
N ALA A 8 -15.08 56.10 11.77
CA ALA A 8 -16.10 55.08 12.00
C ALA A 8 -15.43 53.73 12.27
N VAL A 9 -15.52 53.26 13.50
CA VAL A 9 -15.10 51.88 13.86
C VAL A 9 -16.28 50.95 13.56
N VAL A 10 -16.15 50.13 12.55
CA VAL A 10 -17.11 49.04 12.27
C VAL A 10 -16.69 47.85 13.13
N ALA A 11 -17.44 47.58 14.21
CA ALA A 11 -17.31 46.38 15.00
C ALA A 11 -17.97 45.21 14.24
N MET A 12 -17.16 44.31 13.71
CA MET A 12 -17.62 43.09 13.07
C MET A 12 -17.76 42.01 14.14
N THR A 13 -18.96 41.82 14.67
CA THR A 13 -19.29 40.71 15.58
C THR A 13 -19.47 39.45 14.73
N ALA A 14 -18.45 38.55 14.74
CA ALA A 14 -18.58 37.20 14.19
C ALA A 14 -19.40 36.36 15.17
N THR A 15 -20.65 36.12 14.86
CA THR A 15 -21.48 35.09 15.52
C THR A 15 -21.10 33.73 14.95
N MET A 16 -20.34 32.93 15.71
CA MET A 16 -20.14 31.50 15.42
C MET A 16 -21.43 30.76 15.80
N THR A 17 -22.23 30.42 14.83
CA THR A 17 -23.30 29.43 15.00
C THR A 17 -22.70 28.03 14.90
N LEU A 18 -22.65 27.32 16.03
CA LEU A 18 -22.39 25.87 16.05
C LEU A 18 -23.66 25.20 15.51
N THR A 19 -23.63 24.80 14.25
CA THR A 19 -24.69 23.97 13.67
C THR A 19 -24.40 22.52 14.05
N SER A 20 -25.21 22.03 14.99
CA SER A 20 -25.30 20.59 15.30
C SER A 20 -25.87 19.86 14.07
N CYS A 21 -25.33 18.69 13.74
CA CYS A 21 -25.86 17.84 12.69
C CYS A 21 -27.31 17.46 13.00
N SER A 22 -28.26 18.08 12.35
CA SER A 22 -29.63 17.62 12.23
C SER A 22 -29.76 16.93 10.87
N ASN A 23 -30.46 15.78 10.87
CA ASN A 23 -30.83 15.05 9.66
C ASN A 23 -31.85 15.88 8.88
N ASP A 24 -31.38 16.65 7.93
CA ASP A 24 -32.21 17.22 6.90
C ASP A 24 -31.75 16.64 5.55
N ASP A 25 -32.73 16.11 4.82
CA ASP A 25 -32.58 15.54 3.46
C ASP A 25 -32.26 16.65 2.44
N ASP A 26 -31.19 17.38 2.66
CA ASP A 26 -30.67 18.30 1.65
C ASP A 26 -29.83 17.48 0.67
N ALA A 27 -30.41 17.28 -0.52
CA ALA A 27 -29.70 16.75 -1.67
C ALA A 27 -28.42 17.57 -1.85
N VAL A 28 -27.29 16.95 -1.51
CA VAL A 28 -25.98 17.50 -1.83
C VAL A 28 -25.91 17.54 -3.35
N ASP A 29 -25.99 18.74 -3.93
CA ASP A 29 -25.66 18.96 -5.33
C ASP A 29 -24.23 18.47 -5.56
N VAL A 30 -24.10 17.23 -5.96
CA VAL A 30 -22.81 16.66 -6.42
C VAL A 30 -22.48 17.38 -7.72
N VAL A 31 -21.73 18.47 -7.60
CA VAL A 31 -21.13 19.11 -8.78
C VAL A 31 -20.34 18.03 -9.51
N PRO A 32 -20.73 17.66 -10.73
CA PRO A 32 -20.00 16.67 -11.50
C PRO A 32 -18.56 17.20 -11.65
N ARG A 33 -17.59 16.51 -11.06
CA ARG A 33 -16.20 16.78 -11.37
C ARG A 33 -16.04 16.55 -12.87
N PRO A 34 -15.47 17.51 -13.64
CA PRO A 34 -15.13 17.22 -15.02
C PRO A 34 -14.35 15.90 -15.02
N GLU A 35 -14.76 14.96 -15.85
CA GLU A 35 -14.01 13.72 -16.10
C GLU A 35 -12.71 14.09 -16.80
N GLU A 36 -11.78 14.67 -16.06
CA GLU A 36 -10.40 14.73 -16.46
C GLU A 36 -9.91 13.29 -16.38
N GLN A 37 -9.87 12.61 -17.52
CA GLN A 37 -9.24 11.29 -17.63
C GLN A 37 -7.77 11.49 -17.29
N VAL A 38 -7.46 11.34 -15.99
CA VAL A 38 -6.08 11.24 -15.53
C VAL A 38 -5.52 9.93 -16.08
N VAL A 39 -4.92 10.02 -17.28
CA VAL A 39 -4.17 8.90 -17.85
C VAL A 39 -2.94 8.71 -16.95
N LEU A 40 -3.07 7.85 -15.97
CA LEU A 40 -1.94 7.42 -15.15
C LEU A 40 -1.04 6.56 -16.05
N ASN A 41 0.05 7.14 -16.56
CA ASN A 41 1.12 6.41 -17.25
C ASN A 41 1.89 5.56 -16.23
N CYS A 42 1.27 4.48 -15.75
CA CYS A 42 1.90 3.55 -14.82
C CYS A 42 2.62 2.44 -15.59
N THR A 43 3.86 2.18 -15.22
CA THR A 43 4.61 1.01 -15.69
C THR A 43 4.14 -0.23 -14.93
N LYS A 44 3.60 -1.19 -15.66
CA LYS A 44 3.29 -2.51 -15.10
C LYS A 44 4.57 -3.36 -15.07
N PRO A 45 4.96 -3.91 -13.91
CA PRO A 45 6.03 -4.91 -13.85
C PRO A 45 5.71 -6.15 -14.69
N GLU A 46 6.72 -6.91 -15.06
CA GLU A 46 6.53 -8.17 -15.76
C GLU A 46 5.76 -9.18 -14.91
N TYR A 47 4.90 -9.98 -15.53
CA TYR A 47 4.27 -11.10 -14.87
C TYR A 47 5.29 -12.18 -14.55
N LEU A 48 5.09 -12.85 -13.43
CA LEU A 48 5.97 -13.92 -12.97
C LEU A 48 5.74 -15.20 -13.76
N LYS A 49 6.80 -16.01 -13.84
CA LYS A 49 6.80 -17.36 -14.40
C LYS A 49 7.21 -18.36 -13.32
N ALA A 50 7.01 -19.63 -13.58
CA ALA A 50 7.51 -20.69 -12.71
C ALA A 50 9.06 -20.56 -12.57
N GLY A 51 9.54 -20.67 -11.34
CA GLY A 51 10.94 -20.49 -10.98
C GLY A 51 11.37 -19.04 -10.68
N ASP A 52 10.52 -18.05 -10.93
CA ASP A 52 10.85 -16.67 -10.59
C ASP A 52 10.93 -16.45 -9.08
N LYS A 53 11.92 -15.64 -8.66
CA LYS A 53 12.16 -15.35 -7.25
C LYS A 53 11.21 -14.29 -6.71
N VAL A 54 10.71 -14.58 -5.52
CA VAL A 54 9.89 -13.67 -4.71
C VAL A 54 10.61 -13.36 -3.41
N ALA A 55 11.07 -12.13 -3.22
CA ALA A 55 11.65 -11.70 -1.96
C ALA A 55 10.57 -11.58 -0.88
N MET A 56 10.87 -12.06 0.32
CA MET A 56 10.00 -11.95 1.49
C MET A 56 10.67 -11.03 2.51
N ILE A 57 10.06 -9.86 2.81
CA ILE A 57 10.64 -8.83 3.68
C ILE A 57 9.67 -8.40 4.78
N SER A 58 10.20 -7.83 5.87
CA SER A 58 9.42 -7.34 7.01
C SER A 58 9.53 -5.82 7.19
N PRO A 59 8.95 -4.99 6.30
CA PRO A 59 9.13 -3.54 6.36
C PRO A 59 8.30 -2.85 7.45
N SER A 60 7.39 -3.60 8.12
CA SER A 60 6.50 -3.13 9.18
C SER A 60 6.78 -3.90 10.49
N TYR A 61 5.81 -4.66 11.01
CA TYR A 61 6.01 -5.48 12.20
C TYR A 61 6.81 -6.74 11.91
N PHE A 62 7.51 -7.21 12.94
CA PHE A 62 8.18 -8.50 12.97
C PHE A 62 7.21 -9.65 12.68
N THR A 63 7.68 -10.64 11.95
CA THR A 63 6.95 -11.87 11.64
C THR A 63 7.81 -13.07 12.05
N PRO A 64 7.28 -14.01 12.86
CA PRO A 64 8.04 -15.20 13.24
C PRO A 64 8.50 -16.00 12.01
N MET A 65 9.72 -16.54 12.07
CA MET A 65 10.30 -17.33 10.97
C MET A 65 9.41 -18.50 10.57
N GLU A 66 8.82 -19.20 11.52
CA GLU A 66 7.86 -20.30 11.25
C GLU A 66 6.70 -19.84 10.33
N THR A 67 6.19 -18.62 10.54
CA THR A 67 5.13 -18.05 9.69
C THR A 67 5.66 -17.72 8.29
N ILE A 68 6.89 -17.19 8.19
CA ILE A 68 7.53 -16.88 6.92
C ILE A 68 7.80 -18.15 6.12
N GLU A 69 8.30 -19.21 6.77
CA GLU A 69 8.57 -20.50 6.15
C GLU A 69 7.31 -21.18 5.62
N LYS A 70 6.22 -21.18 6.41
CA LYS A 70 4.91 -21.68 5.96
C LYS A 70 4.41 -20.91 4.73
N ALA A 71 4.58 -19.60 4.70
CA ALA A 71 4.22 -18.78 3.55
C ALA A 71 5.13 -19.07 2.35
N ALA A 72 6.42 -19.33 2.58
CA ALA A 72 7.36 -19.74 1.54
C ALA A 72 6.99 -21.09 0.91
N GLU A 73 6.49 -22.05 1.70
CA GLU A 73 5.97 -23.31 1.16
C GLU A 73 4.78 -23.07 0.22
N VAL A 74 3.89 -22.15 0.56
CA VAL A 74 2.77 -21.78 -0.32
C VAL A 74 3.27 -21.15 -1.61
N LEU A 75 4.26 -20.24 -1.55
CA LEU A 75 4.87 -19.65 -2.76
C LEU A 75 5.51 -20.73 -3.64
N ARG A 76 6.22 -21.73 -3.05
CA ARG A 76 6.75 -22.88 -3.78
C ARG A 76 5.65 -23.70 -4.45
N SER A 77 4.54 -23.92 -3.76
CA SER A 77 3.38 -24.62 -4.34
C SER A 77 2.76 -23.88 -5.52
N TRP A 78 2.94 -22.55 -5.60
CA TRP A 78 2.55 -21.73 -6.74
C TRP A 78 3.57 -21.74 -7.89
N GLY A 79 4.71 -22.42 -7.69
CA GLY A 79 5.79 -22.52 -8.66
C GLY A 79 6.85 -21.42 -8.55
N PHE A 80 6.83 -20.58 -7.51
CA PHE A 80 7.83 -19.53 -7.31
C PHE A 80 8.98 -20.00 -6.41
N GLU A 81 10.10 -19.29 -6.47
CA GLU A 81 11.25 -19.46 -5.58
C GLU A 81 11.24 -18.35 -4.51
N PRO A 82 10.80 -18.62 -3.27
CA PRO A 82 10.85 -17.63 -2.20
C PRO A 82 12.30 -17.43 -1.73
N VAL A 83 12.71 -16.16 -1.58
CA VAL A 83 13.99 -15.75 -1.00
C VAL A 83 13.73 -14.85 0.20
N ILE A 84 14.26 -15.25 1.35
CA ILE A 84 14.02 -14.58 2.61
C ILE A 84 14.99 -13.42 2.77
N GLY A 85 14.48 -12.23 3.08
CA GLY A 85 15.28 -11.04 3.28
C GLY A 85 16.25 -11.17 4.45
N PRO A 86 17.45 -10.59 4.37
CA PRO A 86 18.52 -10.76 5.37
C PRO A 86 18.11 -10.34 6.79
N ASN A 87 17.22 -9.35 6.93
CA ASN A 87 16.88 -8.76 8.22
C ASN A 87 15.49 -9.18 8.76
N VAL A 88 14.77 -10.08 8.10
CA VAL A 88 13.38 -10.44 8.51
C VAL A 88 13.26 -11.03 9.90
N SER A 89 14.34 -11.60 10.46
CA SER A 89 14.41 -12.13 11.81
C SER A 89 14.68 -11.08 12.89
N LYS A 90 14.97 -9.85 12.48
CA LYS A 90 15.22 -8.74 13.40
C LYS A 90 13.93 -8.24 14.04
N MET A 91 14.03 -7.84 15.30
CA MET A 91 12.92 -7.27 16.04
C MET A 91 13.38 -6.09 16.88
N LEU A 92 12.68 -4.98 16.76
CA LEU A 92 12.87 -3.78 17.56
C LEU A 92 11.63 -3.56 18.44
N ASP A 93 11.86 -3.20 19.71
CA ASP A 93 10.82 -2.88 20.69
C ASP A 93 9.71 -3.95 20.82
N GLY A 94 10.09 -5.22 20.65
CA GLY A 94 9.18 -6.37 20.78
C GLY A 94 8.15 -6.53 19.67
N LYS A 95 8.17 -5.70 18.61
CA LYS A 95 7.13 -5.76 17.56
C LYS A 95 7.53 -5.26 16.17
N ILE A 96 8.44 -4.31 16.03
CA ILE A 96 8.86 -3.77 14.72
C ILE A 96 9.88 -4.71 14.08
N GLY A 97 9.89 -4.86 12.78
CA GLY A 97 10.75 -5.77 12.02
C GLY A 97 12.20 -5.28 11.86
N GLY A 98 12.83 -4.82 12.94
CA GLY A 98 14.18 -4.26 12.92
C GLY A 98 14.22 -2.73 12.85
N THR A 99 15.42 -2.15 12.78
CA THR A 99 15.61 -0.71 12.65
C THR A 99 15.14 -0.19 11.29
N VAL A 100 15.08 1.12 11.11
CA VAL A 100 14.75 1.73 9.81
C VAL A 100 15.75 1.28 8.74
N GLU A 101 17.05 1.33 9.07
CA GLU A 101 18.14 0.97 8.17
C GLU A 101 18.07 -0.50 7.75
N GLU A 102 17.79 -1.43 8.67
CA GLU A 102 17.64 -2.86 8.38
C GLU A 102 16.47 -3.12 7.44
N ARG A 103 15.32 -2.49 7.66
CA ARG A 103 14.14 -2.63 6.82
C ARG A 103 14.31 -2.00 5.44
N VAL A 104 14.96 -0.85 5.36
CA VAL A 104 15.30 -0.19 4.09
C VAL A 104 16.32 -1.00 3.32
N SER A 105 17.34 -1.57 4.00
CA SER A 105 18.35 -2.41 3.34
C SER A 105 17.75 -3.67 2.71
N ASP A 106 16.71 -4.29 3.30
CA ASP A 106 15.99 -5.41 2.70
C ASP A 106 15.24 -4.99 1.43
N ILE A 107 14.71 -3.77 1.38
CA ILE A 107 14.08 -3.22 0.18
C ILE A 107 15.14 -3.00 -0.91
N HIS A 108 16.26 -2.36 -0.60
CA HIS A 108 17.38 -2.18 -1.53
C HIS A 108 17.90 -3.52 -2.07
N TRP A 109 18.11 -4.49 -1.17
CA TRP A 109 18.54 -5.84 -1.57
C TRP A 109 17.54 -6.46 -2.55
N ALA A 110 16.25 -6.42 -2.25
CA ALA A 110 15.23 -6.99 -3.13
C ALA A 110 15.15 -6.27 -4.48
N LEU A 111 15.41 -4.96 -4.52
CA LEU A 111 15.40 -4.17 -5.76
C LEU A 111 16.64 -4.41 -6.60
N SER A 112 17.82 -4.51 -6.00
CA SER A 112 19.12 -4.63 -6.69
C SER A 112 19.36 -6.00 -7.32
N ASP A 113 18.80 -7.09 -6.77
CA ASP A 113 18.95 -8.44 -7.34
C ASP A 113 18.05 -8.63 -8.58
N PRO A 114 18.58 -8.70 -9.79
CA PRO A 114 17.77 -8.80 -11.02
C PRO A 114 17.01 -10.14 -11.13
N SER A 115 17.36 -11.15 -10.35
CA SER A 115 16.65 -12.43 -10.32
C SER A 115 15.34 -12.36 -9.53
N ILE A 116 15.18 -11.41 -8.62
CA ILE A 116 13.94 -11.17 -7.88
C ILE A 116 12.94 -10.43 -8.77
N LYS A 117 11.72 -10.97 -8.90
CA LYS A 117 10.64 -10.41 -9.75
C LYS A 117 9.51 -9.76 -8.95
N ALA A 118 9.34 -10.19 -7.71
CA ALA A 118 8.34 -9.61 -6.82
C ALA A 118 8.86 -9.52 -5.38
N ILE A 119 8.26 -8.62 -4.61
CA ILE A 119 8.54 -8.42 -3.19
C ILE A 119 7.23 -8.66 -2.44
N LEU A 120 7.20 -9.67 -1.58
CA LEU A 120 6.08 -9.96 -0.68
C LEU A 120 6.39 -9.43 0.71
N CYS A 121 5.56 -8.54 1.22
CA CYS A 121 5.65 -8.08 2.60
C CYS A 121 5.12 -9.15 3.55
N ASN A 122 5.86 -9.44 4.62
CA ASN A 122 5.49 -10.52 5.54
C ASN A 122 4.26 -10.16 6.38
N ARG A 123 4.16 -8.89 6.80
CA ARG A 123 3.09 -8.41 7.67
C ARG A 123 2.95 -6.90 7.59
N GLY A 124 1.75 -6.40 7.86
CA GLY A 124 1.50 -5.02 8.21
C GLY A 124 1.73 -4.74 9.71
N GLY A 125 1.16 -3.68 10.22
CA GLY A 125 1.29 -3.25 11.60
C GLY A 125 1.46 -1.76 11.72
N TYR A 126 2.67 -1.32 12.04
CA TYR A 126 3.07 0.08 12.08
C TYR A 126 4.57 0.21 11.76
N GLY A 127 4.95 1.30 11.15
CA GLY A 127 6.34 1.70 11.01
C GLY A 127 6.82 1.93 9.58
N THR A 128 6.04 1.61 8.55
CA THR A 128 6.44 1.89 7.17
C THR A 128 6.55 3.37 6.86
N ILE A 129 5.80 4.22 7.57
CA ILE A 129 5.94 5.69 7.46
C ILE A 129 7.35 6.17 7.80
N GLN A 130 8.06 5.47 8.70
CA GLN A 130 9.43 5.81 9.09
C GLN A 130 10.46 5.57 7.97
N LEU A 131 10.10 4.80 6.94
CA LEU A 131 10.99 4.42 5.84
C LEU A 131 10.95 5.43 4.69
N ILE A 132 9.89 6.23 4.57
CA ILE A 132 9.54 6.96 3.35
C ILE A 132 10.67 7.85 2.84
N ASP A 133 11.35 8.56 3.73
CA ASP A 133 12.42 9.49 3.37
C ASP A 133 13.72 8.77 2.93
N GLN A 134 13.83 7.46 3.20
CA GLN A 134 14.99 6.63 2.86
C GLN A 134 14.69 5.62 1.74
N LEU A 135 13.46 5.58 1.22
CA LEU A 135 13.12 4.66 0.15
C LEU A 135 13.78 5.08 -1.18
N PRO A 136 14.31 4.11 -1.94
CA PRO A 136 15.10 4.39 -3.15
C PRO A 136 14.20 4.62 -4.37
N PHE A 137 13.75 5.86 -4.59
CA PHE A 137 12.84 6.23 -5.67
C PHE A 137 13.31 5.78 -7.05
N ASP A 138 14.57 6.07 -7.38
CA ASP A 138 15.12 5.74 -8.69
C ASP A 138 15.33 4.24 -8.89
N GLU A 139 15.67 3.50 -7.82
CA GLU A 139 15.81 2.04 -7.89
C GLU A 139 14.46 1.36 -8.12
N VAL A 140 13.40 1.81 -7.45
CA VAL A 140 12.04 1.30 -7.68
C VAL A 140 11.62 1.51 -9.12
N LYS A 141 11.85 2.73 -9.64
CA LYS A 141 11.53 3.09 -11.01
C LYS A 141 12.33 2.29 -12.04
N ALA A 142 13.60 2.01 -11.75
CA ALA A 142 14.47 1.23 -12.63
C ALA A 142 14.16 -0.28 -12.55
N ALA A 143 13.98 -0.83 -11.36
CA ALA A 143 13.78 -2.25 -11.14
C ALA A 143 12.41 -2.77 -11.62
N ARG A 144 11.37 -1.94 -11.55
CA ARG A 144 10.00 -2.27 -12.03
C ARG A 144 9.47 -3.58 -11.48
N LYS A 145 9.64 -3.82 -10.17
CA LYS A 145 9.20 -5.05 -9.52
C LYS A 145 7.84 -4.89 -8.84
N TRP A 146 7.08 -5.98 -8.78
CA TRP A 146 5.88 -6.02 -7.96
C TRP A 146 6.24 -5.88 -6.48
N ILE A 147 5.49 -5.07 -5.75
CA ILE A 147 5.42 -5.16 -4.30
C ILE A 147 3.99 -5.52 -3.89
N VAL A 148 3.87 -6.46 -2.95
CA VAL A 148 2.59 -7.04 -2.52
C VAL A 148 2.43 -6.89 -1.01
N GLY A 149 1.29 -6.37 -0.58
CA GLY A 149 0.95 -6.22 0.82
C GLY A 149 -0.30 -5.36 1.02
N TYR A 150 -0.71 -5.13 2.26
CA TYR A 150 -1.86 -4.28 2.60
C TYR A 150 -1.70 -3.69 4.01
N SER A 151 -2.68 -2.94 4.50
CA SER A 151 -2.65 -2.30 5.82
C SER A 151 -1.54 -1.24 5.89
N ASP A 152 -0.62 -1.30 6.85
CA ASP A 152 0.50 -0.37 6.99
C ASP A 152 1.38 -0.29 5.72
N ILE A 153 1.45 -1.38 4.94
CA ILE A 153 2.16 -1.41 3.64
C ILE A 153 1.56 -0.42 2.63
N SER A 154 0.35 0.07 2.85
CA SER A 154 -0.27 1.07 1.98
C SER A 154 0.56 2.35 1.85
N THR A 155 1.34 2.70 2.87
CA THR A 155 2.30 3.81 2.80
C THR A 155 3.37 3.57 1.73
N ILE A 156 3.88 2.33 1.64
CA ILE A 156 4.85 1.94 0.61
C ILE A 156 4.18 1.91 -0.77
N HIS A 157 2.92 1.46 -0.88
CA HIS A 157 2.18 1.53 -2.14
C HIS A 157 2.03 2.95 -2.65
N GLY A 158 1.76 3.92 -1.75
CA GLY A 158 1.74 5.33 -2.10
C GLY A 158 3.07 5.81 -2.67
N PHE A 159 4.20 5.38 -2.08
CA PHE A 159 5.53 5.67 -2.60
C PHE A 159 5.76 5.02 -3.98
N TRP A 160 5.44 3.73 -4.15
CA TRP A 160 5.52 3.03 -5.44
C TRP A 160 4.73 3.74 -6.53
N SER A 161 3.49 4.14 -6.24
CA SER A 161 2.64 4.87 -7.18
C SER A 161 3.28 6.17 -7.66
N ARG A 162 3.98 6.90 -6.78
CA ARG A 162 4.71 8.12 -7.16
C ARG A 162 5.88 7.85 -8.11
N THR A 163 6.48 6.66 -8.08
CA THR A 163 7.52 6.26 -9.05
C THR A 163 6.93 5.89 -10.42
N GLY A 164 5.61 5.79 -10.53
CA GLY A 164 4.91 5.33 -11.72
C GLY A 164 4.95 3.80 -11.91
N VAL A 165 5.35 3.02 -10.90
CA VAL A 165 5.36 1.56 -10.94
C VAL A 165 4.12 1.01 -10.25
N MET A 166 3.42 0.08 -10.90
CA MET A 166 2.25 -0.59 -10.32
C MET A 166 2.65 -1.49 -9.15
N SER A 167 1.75 -1.59 -8.17
CA SER A 167 1.89 -2.45 -6.99
C SER A 167 0.59 -3.22 -6.73
N ILE A 168 0.63 -4.25 -5.90
CA ILE A 168 -0.52 -5.10 -5.60
C ILE A 168 -0.93 -4.94 -4.15
N LEU A 169 -2.09 -4.29 -3.91
CA LEU A 169 -2.73 -4.32 -2.60
C LEU A 169 -3.35 -5.70 -2.40
N GLY A 170 -2.67 -6.58 -1.67
CA GLY A 170 -3.05 -7.98 -1.59
C GLY A 170 -2.45 -8.71 -0.41
N THR A 171 -2.65 -10.02 -0.37
CA THR A 171 -2.26 -10.88 0.76
C THR A 171 -0.78 -10.79 1.13
N MET A 172 -0.47 -11.10 2.39
CA MET A 172 0.88 -11.11 2.97
C MET A 172 1.23 -12.48 3.53
N SER A 173 2.49 -12.70 3.92
CA SER A 173 2.97 -13.97 4.47
C SER A 173 2.12 -14.49 5.64
N THR A 174 1.67 -13.60 6.54
CA THR A 174 0.80 -13.98 7.66
C THR A 174 -0.56 -14.57 7.24
N THR A 175 -1.03 -14.22 6.05
CA THR A 175 -2.26 -14.79 5.47
C THR A 175 -1.93 -16.07 4.70
N LEU A 176 -0.87 -16.07 3.90
CA LEU A 176 -0.42 -17.25 3.15
C LEU A 176 -0.11 -18.43 4.06
N ALA A 177 0.51 -18.19 5.21
CA ALA A 177 0.85 -19.22 6.20
C ALA A 177 -0.36 -20.01 6.73
N LYS A 178 -1.58 -19.56 6.45
CA LYS A 178 -2.83 -20.29 6.77
C LYS A 178 -3.24 -21.29 5.68
N GLY A 179 -2.39 -21.53 4.68
CA GLY A 179 -2.58 -22.51 3.62
C GLY A 179 -2.75 -21.93 2.21
N GLY A 180 -2.94 -20.62 2.06
CA GLY A 180 -2.91 -19.94 0.74
C GLY A 180 -4.01 -20.32 -0.26
N THR A 181 -5.04 -21.03 0.18
CA THR A 181 -6.13 -21.55 -0.68
C THR A 181 -7.36 -20.64 -0.75
N ASP A 182 -7.44 -19.66 0.14
CA ASP A 182 -8.55 -18.70 0.12
C ASP A 182 -8.53 -17.83 -1.15
N LYS A 183 -9.71 -17.24 -1.44
CA LYS A 183 -9.90 -16.45 -2.67
C LYS A 183 -8.91 -15.28 -2.77
N THR A 184 -8.58 -14.62 -1.66
CA THR A 184 -7.66 -13.47 -1.68
C THR A 184 -6.25 -13.90 -2.07
N CYS A 185 -5.78 -15.02 -1.51
CA CYS A 185 -4.47 -15.58 -1.82
C CYS A 185 -4.37 -16.04 -3.28
N THR A 186 -5.38 -16.79 -3.75
CA THR A 186 -5.40 -17.30 -5.14
C THR A 186 -5.49 -16.16 -6.15
N MET A 187 -6.17 -15.07 -5.82
CA MET A 187 -6.24 -13.89 -6.68
C MET A 187 -4.89 -13.18 -6.80
N VAL A 188 -4.12 -13.06 -5.71
CA VAL A 188 -2.75 -12.50 -5.77
C VAL A 188 -1.86 -13.38 -6.62
N ARG A 189 -1.91 -14.72 -6.43
CA ARG A 189 -1.20 -15.67 -7.29
C ARG A 189 -1.54 -15.46 -8.76
N ASP A 190 -2.82 -15.45 -9.08
CA ASP A 190 -3.29 -15.37 -10.45
C ASP A 190 -2.89 -14.04 -11.10
N LEU A 191 -2.94 -12.93 -10.35
CA LEU A 191 -2.51 -11.63 -10.82
C LEU A 191 -1.00 -11.59 -11.10
N LEU A 192 -0.18 -12.16 -10.22
CA LEU A 192 1.26 -12.28 -10.43
C LEU A 192 1.57 -13.10 -11.69
N LEU A 193 0.76 -14.13 -12.00
CA LEU A 193 0.87 -14.97 -13.21
C LEU A 193 0.19 -14.36 -14.45
N GLY A 194 -0.33 -13.13 -14.36
CA GLY A 194 -0.93 -12.44 -15.51
C GLY A 194 -2.41 -12.74 -15.74
N LYS A 195 -3.08 -13.41 -14.82
CA LYS A 195 -4.51 -13.64 -14.88
C LYS A 195 -5.23 -12.53 -14.12
N VAL A 196 -5.72 -11.52 -14.85
CA VAL A 196 -6.44 -10.40 -14.23
C VAL A 196 -7.80 -10.87 -13.71
N PRO A 197 -8.04 -10.83 -12.39
CA PRO A 197 -9.32 -11.25 -11.83
C PRO A 197 -10.43 -10.27 -12.20
N ARG A 198 -11.60 -10.80 -12.51
CA ARG A 198 -12.82 -10.01 -12.63
C ARG A 198 -13.61 -10.10 -11.34
N TYR A 199 -14.06 -8.95 -10.85
CA TYR A 199 -14.91 -8.85 -9.68
C TYR A 199 -16.33 -8.52 -10.11
N GLU A 200 -17.28 -9.30 -9.65
CA GLU A 200 -18.68 -8.93 -9.67
C GLU A 200 -19.06 -8.48 -8.25
N VAL A 201 -19.40 -7.22 -8.11
CA VAL A 201 -19.92 -6.68 -6.85
C VAL A 201 -21.42 -6.76 -6.94
N PRO A 202 -22.10 -7.64 -6.15
CA PRO A 202 -23.55 -7.72 -6.15
C PRO A 202 -24.13 -6.38 -5.69
N ALA A 203 -25.11 -5.87 -6.41
CA ALA A 203 -25.85 -4.69 -6.00
C ALA A 203 -26.50 -4.96 -4.64
N ARG A 204 -26.30 -4.05 -3.69
CA ARG A 204 -26.97 -4.08 -2.39
C ARG A 204 -27.88 -2.87 -2.28
N GLN A 205 -28.96 -3.01 -1.50
CA GLN A 205 -29.94 -1.94 -1.29
C GLN A 205 -29.33 -0.68 -0.67
N GLN A 206 -28.17 -0.85 0.03
CA GLN A 206 -27.41 0.26 0.61
C GLN A 206 -26.40 0.90 -0.35
N ASN A 207 -26.25 0.42 -1.56
CA ASN A 207 -25.38 1.03 -2.55
C ASN A 207 -26.13 2.23 -3.17
N ILE A 208 -25.91 3.42 -2.63
CA ILE A 208 -26.56 4.67 -3.07
C ILE A 208 -25.89 5.21 -4.36
N LEU A 209 -24.62 4.84 -4.57
CA LEU A 209 -23.81 5.23 -5.74
C LEU A 209 -23.38 3.96 -6.47
N GLY A 210 -24.29 3.33 -7.16
CA GLY A 210 -24.07 2.12 -7.97
C GLY A 210 -23.49 2.43 -9.33
#